data_31e5f192643134f7a0eb6704fc64628e
#
_entry.id   31e5f192643134f7a0eb6704fc64628e
#
_cell.length_a   1.000
_cell.length_b   1.000
_cell.length_c   1.000
_cell.angle_alpha   90.00
_cell.angle_beta   90.00
_cell.angle_gamma   90.00
#
_symmetry.space_group_name_H-M   'P 1'
#
loop_
_entity.id
_entity.type
_entity.pdbx_description
1 polymer ?
#
loop_
_entity_poly.entity_id
_entity_poly.type
_entity_poly.pdbx_seq_one_letter_code
_entity_poly.pdbx_strand_id
1 'polypeptide(L)'
;MKIALLLLSLGSILPAQENVRTCRILFLNAPQQAEGQYYLFDGKTSQPVTLPRLSFSPVYKLRPGDVKIWMLTKPIGKAEEIPAGSPEVILNANTRDLYLLITTDPDNHVLPLCMQVVNANYDKIRLGEMLWFNLTQKHIAGKVGKSSLHLVPGGSALIGKPATSPEDYPVEIYFRVPEDKRTHPLIESQWYHDPRSRFVVFVFDEGRRRAPRIMSFSDFRIPEEKKPD
;
A
#
# COMPACT_ATOMS: atom_id res chain seq x y z
N MET A 1 26.32 -40.32 53.32
CA MET A 1 26.63 -40.11 51.93
C MET A 1 25.43 -39.37 51.30
N LYS A 2 25.52 -38.05 51.13
CA LYS A 2 24.43 -37.21 50.58
C LYS A 2 24.75 -36.93 49.07
N ILE A 3 23.94 -37.47 48.18
CA ILE A 3 24.07 -37.26 46.76
C ILE A 3 23.28 -35.96 46.42
N ALA A 4 23.98 -34.93 46.02
CA ALA A 4 23.38 -33.69 45.54
C ALA A 4 23.02 -33.85 44.05
N LEU A 5 21.73 -33.82 43.74
CA LEU A 5 21.22 -33.87 42.36
C LEU A 5 21.27 -32.45 41.77
N LEU A 6 22.17 -32.24 40.83
CA LEU A 6 22.32 -30.97 40.10
C LEU A 6 21.32 -30.97 38.92
N LEU A 7 20.23 -30.24 39.06
CA LEU A 7 19.27 -29.99 37.96
C LEU A 7 19.84 -28.89 37.00
N LEU A 8 20.34 -29.34 35.84
CA LEU A 8 20.63 -28.43 34.73
C LEU A 8 19.31 -28.02 34.09
N SER A 9 18.92 -26.76 34.27
CA SER A 9 17.85 -26.15 33.51
C SER A 9 18.36 -25.81 32.10
N LEU A 10 17.98 -26.59 31.09
CA LEU A 10 18.13 -26.20 29.69
C LEU A 10 17.12 -25.08 29.42
N GLY A 11 17.60 -23.82 29.40
CA GLY A 11 16.85 -22.69 28.89
C GLY A 11 16.62 -22.86 27.40
N SER A 12 15.39 -23.14 26.99
CA SER A 12 14.99 -23.12 25.56
C SER A 12 15.14 -21.72 25.06
N ILE A 13 16.17 -21.46 24.23
CA ILE A 13 16.28 -20.22 23.43
C ILE A 13 15.22 -20.33 22.34
N LEU A 14 14.03 -19.78 22.59
CA LEU A 14 13.03 -19.58 21.56
C LEU A 14 13.64 -18.62 20.51
N PRO A 15 13.68 -18.99 19.23
CA PRO A 15 14.12 -18.08 18.20
C PRO A 15 13.17 -16.88 18.21
N ALA A 16 13.72 -15.68 18.41
CA ALA A 16 12.97 -14.44 18.28
C ALA A 16 12.34 -14.44 16.90
N GLN A 17 11.00 -14.45 16.85
CA GLN A 17 10.26 -14.39 15.60
C GLN A 17 10.67 -13.09 14.91
N GLU A 18 11.48 -13.19 13.86
CA GLU A 18 11.89 -12.02 13.08
C GLU A 18 10.63 -11.32 12.64
N ASN A 19 10.42 -10.08 13.09
CA ASN A 19 9.34 -9.21 12.65
C ASN A 19 9.59 -8.81 11.19
N VAL A 20 9.29 -9.71 10.26
CA VAL A 20 9.46 -9.50 8.84
C VAL A 20 8.47 -8.44 8.39
N ARG A 21 8.98 -7.37 7.81
CA ARG A 21 8.14 -6.36 7.13
C ARG A 21 7.80 -6.85 5.74
N THR A 22 6.54 -6.73 5.35
CA THR A 22 6.06 -7.07 4.00
C THR A 22 5.63 -5.84 3.23
N CYS A 23 5.94 -5.84 1.93
CA CYS A 23 5.61 -4.76 1.01
C CYS A 23 5.00 -5.31 -0.27
N ARG A 24 3.97 -4.66 -0.80
CA ARG A 24 3.51 -4.81 -2.18
C ARG A 24 3.56 -3.46 -2.87
N ILE A 25 3.90 -3.48 -4.14
CA ILE A 25 4.08 -2.28 -4.95
C ILE A 25 2.94 -2.16 -5.94
N LEU A 26 2.51 -0.93 -6.19
CA LEU A 26 1.57 -0.55 -7.22
C LEU A 26 2.08 0.70 -7.91
N PHE A 27 2.18 0.68 -9.25
CA PHE A 27 2.50 1.86 -10.03
C PHE A 27 1.22 2.48 -10.59
N LEU A 28 0.68 3.45 -9.86
CA LEU A 28 -0.45 4.24 -10.29
C LEU A 28 -0.01 5.24 -11.36
N ASN A 29 -0.81 5.46 -12.41
CA ASN A 29 -0.47 6.36 -13.53
C ASN A 29 0.81 6.02 -14.31
N ALA A 30 1.25 4.77 -14.30
CA ALA A 30 2.41 4.39 -15.06
C ALA A 30 2.26 4.74 -16.54
N PRO A 31 3.26 5.37 -17.18
CA PRO A 31 3.27 5.57 -18.61
C PRO A 31 3.27 4.23 -19.33
N GLN A 32 2.72 4.18 -20.56
CA GLN A 32 2.63 2.93 -21.33
C GLN A 32 4.00 2.26 -21.57
N GLN A 33 5.07 3.04 -21.57
CA GLN A 33 6.45 2.61 -21.85
C GLN A 33 7.33 2.50 -20.59
N ALA A 34 6.75 2.43 -19.39
CA ALA A 34 7.52 2.24 -18.15
C ALA A 34 8.06 0.80 -18.06
N GLU A 35 8.79 0.37 -19.07
CA GLU A 35 9.53 -0.89 -19.07
C GLU A 35 10.94 -0.63 -18.51
N GLY A 36 11.30 -1.34 -17.44
CA GLY A 36 12.61 -1.22 -16.81
C GLY A 36 12.74 -2.17 -15.64
N GLN A 37 13.97 -2.55 -15.38
CA GLN A 37 14.34 -3.25 -14.15
C GLN A 37 14.49 -2.20 -13.05
N TYR A 38 13.79 -2.40 -11.94
CA TYR A 38 13.89 -1.52 -10.78
C TYR A 38 14.37 -2.29 -9.56
N TYR A 39 14.99 -1.57 -8.64
CA TYR A 39 15.52 -2.12 -7.40
C TYR A 39 15.10 -1.27 -6.23
N LEU A 40 14.69 -1.89 -5.13
CA LEU A 40 14.58 -1.25 -3.82
C LEU A 40 15.91 -1.46 -3.09
N PHE A 41 16.52 -0.37 -2.66
CA PHE A 41 17.73 -0.38 -1.83
C PHE A 41 17.38 0.09 -0.42
N ASP A 42 17.75 -0.69 0.60
CA ASP A 42 17.40 -0.43 2.00
C ASP A 42 18.58 0.08 2.84
N GLY A 43 19.62 0.56 2.16
CA GLY A 43 20.89 0.99 2.78
C GLY A 43 21.89 -0.14 2.96
N LYS A 44 21.52 -1.41 2.69
CA LYS A 44 22.39 -2.59 2.78
C LYS A 44 22.31 -3.48 1.56
N THR A 45 21.09 -3.72 1.07
CA THR A 45 20.85 -4.67 -0.02
C THR A 45 19.96 -4.05 -1.09
N SER A 46 20.25 -4.38 -2.35
CA SER A 46 19.41 -4.07 -3.51
C SER A 46 18.56 -5.28 -3.86
N GLN A 47 17.24 -5.12 -3.80
CA GLN A 47 16.28 -6.15 -4.17
C GLN A 47 15.61 -5.80 -5.50
N PRO A 48 15.63 -6.67 -6.52
CA PRO A 48 14.89 -6.43 -7.76
C PRO A 48 13.40 -6.45 -7.51
N VAL A 49 12.68 -5.52 -8.14
CA VAL A 49 11.22 -5.38 -7.97
C VAL A 49 10.54 -5.13 -9.30
N THR A 50 9.27 -5.51 -9.38
CA THR A 50 8.37 -5.19 -10.48
C THR A 50 7.44 -4.06 -10.08
N LEU A 51 7.09 -3.20 -11.03
CA LEU A 51 6.16 -2.08 -10.85
C LEU A 51 4.87 -2.32 -11.65
N PRO A 52 3.97 -3.19 -11.21
CA PRO A 52 2.74 -3.48 -11.95
C PRO A 52 1.76 -2.29 -11.88
N ARG A 53 0.98 -2.11 -12.97
CA ARG A 53 0.07 -0.98 -13.14
C ARG A 53 -1.39 -1.30 -12.82
N LEU A 54 -1.78 -2.56 -12.95
CA LEU A 54 -3.18 -3.00 -12.84
C LEU A 54 -3.41 -4.02 -11.73
N SER A 55 -2.37 -4.32 -10.97
CA SER A 55 -2.41 -5.25 -9.84
C SER A 55 -1.32 -4.89 -8.84
N PHE A 56 -1.42 -5.42 -7.63
CA PHE A 56 -0.28 -5.39 -6.72
C PHE A 56 0.83 -6.33 -7.20
N SER A 57 2.08 -5.97 -6.93
CA SER A 57 3.25 -6.82 -7.10
C SER A 57 3.16 -8.09 -6.24
N PRO A 58 4.03 -9.08 -6.44
CA PRO A 58 4.34 -10.07 -5.42
C PRO A 58 4.69 -9.40 -4.09
N VAL A 59 4.63 -10.18 -3.00
CA VAL A 59 5.03 -9.70 -1.67
C VAL A 59 6.55 -9.67 -1.58
N TYR A 60 7.11 -8.51 -1.28
CA TYR A 60 8.52 -8.33 -0.97
C TYR A 60 8.73 -8.29 0.53
N LYS A 61 9.83 -8.91 1.00
CA LYS A 61 10.27 -8.81 2.38
C LYS A 61 11.25 -7.65 2.51
N LEU A 62 11.03 -6.78 3.48
CA LEU A 62 11.87 -5.64 3.75
C LEU A 62 12.45 -5.72 5.16
N ARG A 63 13.56 -5.05 5.39
CA ARG A 63 14.21 -4.98 6.70
C ARG A 63 13.29 -4.34 7.74
N PRO A 64 13.21 -4.88 8.97
CA PRO A 64 12.48 -4.26 10.09
C PRO A 64 13.18 -3.00 10.60
N GLY A 65 12.51 -2.29 11.51
CA GLY A 65 13.02 -1.07 12.13
C GLY A 65 12.75 0.19 11.29
N ASP A 66 13.30 1.33 11.71
CA ASP A 66 13.27 2.56 10.91
C ASP A 66 14.26 2.44 9.76
N VAL A 67 13.76 2.51 8.53
CA VAL A 67 14.54 2.25 7.32
C VAL A 67 14.19 3.28 6.27
N LYS A 68 15.19 3.90 5.65
CA LYS A 68 15.02 4.64 4.41
C LYS A 68 15.20 3.66 3.24
N ILE A 69 14.32 3.77 2.25
CA ILE A 69 14.36 2.96 1.02
C ILE A 69 14.46 3.91 -0.17
N TRP A 70 15.26 3.52 -1.15
CA TRP A 70 15.43 4.20 -2.43
C TRP A 70 14.98 3.31 -3.58
N MET A 71 14.40 3.93 -4.62
CA MET A 71 14.12 3.28 -5.89
C MET A 71 15.25 3.58 -6.87
N LEU A 72 15.82 2.54 -7.48
CA LEU A 72 16.98 2.63 -8.37
C LEU A 72 16.73 1.84 -9.65
N THR A 73 17.45 2.19 -10.72
CA THR A 73 17.46 1.47 -12.02
C THR A 73 18.57 0.43 -12.13
N LYS A 74 19.52 0.44 -11.18
CA LYS A 74 20.64 -0.50 -11.10
C LYS A 74 20.83 -0.95 -9.66
N PRO A 75 21.28 -2.19 -9.42
CA PRO A 75 21.62 -2.63 -8.09
C PRO A 75 22.91 -1.93 -7.63
N ILE A 76 22.97 -1.56 -6.35
CA ILE A 76 24.14 -0.99 -5.69
C ILE A 76 24.44 -1.77 -4.42
N GLY A 77 25.67 -1.68 -3.93
CA GLY A 77 26.12 -2.36 -2.72
C GLY A 77 26.33 -1.43 -1.53
N LYS A 78 26.46 -0.12 -1.77
CA LYS A 78 26.80 0.86 -0.75
C LYS A 78 25.95 2.12 -0.87
N ALA A 79 25.70 2.77 0.27
CA ALA A 79 24.87 3.98 0.30
C ALA A 79 25.51 5.18 -0.44
N GLU A 80 26.83 5.22 -0.53
CA GLU A 80 27.57 6.25 -1.25
C GLU A 80 27.34 6.21 -2.78
N GLU A 81 26.84 5.09 -3.30
CA GLU A 81 26.54 4.89 -4.72
C GLU A 81 25.13 5.40 -5.11
N ILE A 82 24.32 5.85 -4.14
CA ILE A 82 22.97 6.35 -4.41
C ILE A 82 23.08 7.66 -5.20
N PRO A 83 22.48 7.76 -6.40
CA PRO A 83 22.44 9.01 -7.14
C PRO A 83 21.68 10.07 -6.32
N ALA A 84 22.24 11.27 -6.19
CA ALA A 84 21.57 12.36 -5.50
C ALA A 84 20.23 12.68 -6.18
N GLY A 85 19.13 12.76 -5.41
CA GLY A 85 17.78 12.98 -5.93
C GLY A 85 17.04 11.69 -6.32
N SER A 86 17.61 10.50 -6.05
CA SER A 86 16.85 9.25 -6.23
C SER A 86 15.56 9.26 -5.41
N PRO A 87 14.43 8.76 -5.96
CA PRO A 87 13.19 8.64 -5.20
C PRO A 87 13.40 7.85 -3.92
N GLU A 88 12.91 8.38 -2.80
CA GLU A 88 13.11 7.78 -1.50
C GLU A 88 11.89 7.87 -0.60
N VAL A 89 11.82 7.01 0.40
CA VAL A 89 10.77 7.01 1.42
C VAL A 89 11.31 6.45 2.74
N ILE A 90 10.76 6.95 3.85
CA ILE A 90 11.10 6.47 5.19
C ILE A 90 10.01 5.52 5.66
N LEU A 91 10.40 4.35 6.11
CA LEU A 91 9.55 3.35 6.74
C LEU A 91 9.75 3.37 8.25
N ASN A 92 8.68 3.60 9.00
CA ASN A 92 8.70 3.55 10.46
C ASN A 92 8.68 2.10 10.96
N ALA A 93 9.34 1.83 12.09
CA ALA A 93 9.44 0.50 12.71
C ALA A 93 8.08 -0.17 12.94
N ASN A 94 7.03 0.62 13.22
CA ASN A 94 5.68 0.12 13.49
C ASN A 94 4.90 -0.29 12.22
N THR A 95 5.40 0.02 11.02
CA THR A 95 4.78 -0.39 9.75
C THR A 95 5.29 -1.76 9.38
N ARG A 96 4.53 -2.80 9.69
CA ARG A 96 4.88 -4.21 9.43
C ARG A 96 4.41 -4.68 8.06
N ASP A 97 3.30 -4.14 7.58
CA ASP A 97 2.74 -4.41 6.28
C ASP A 97 2.43 -3.10 5.58
N LEU A 98 2.83 -2.98 4.31
CA LEU A 98 2.65 -1.73 3.57
C LEU A 98 2.37 -1.95 2.09
N TYR A 99 1.69 -0.97 1.50
CA TYR A 99 1.73 -0.76 0.07
C TYR A 99 2.68 0.39 -0.25
N LEU A 100 3.56 0.16 -1.20
CA LEU A 100 4.40 1.18 -1.79
C LEU A 100 3.74 1.66 -3.07
N LEU A 101 3.13 2.83 -3.00
CA LEU A 101 2.49 3.47 -4.13
C LEU A 101 3.55 4.26 -4.90
N ILE A 102 3.70 3.92 -6.17
CA ILE A 102 4.57 4.63 -7.09
C ILE A 102 3.68 5.47 -8.01
N THR A 103 4.07 6.73 -8.20
CA THR A 103 3.46 7.66 -9.16
C THR A 103 4.55 8.29 -10.02
N THR A 104 4.17 8.85 -11.16
CA THR A 104 5.09 9.64 -11.97
C THR A 104 5.36 10.98 -11.31
N ASP A 105 6.63 11.41 -11.36
CA ASP A 105 7.10 12.72 -10.94
C ASP A 105 7.99 13.30 -12.04
N PRO A 106 7.44 14.10 -12.96
CA PRO A 106 8.21 14.65 -14.07
C PRO A 106 9.31 15.63 -13.64
N ASP A 107 9.23 16.17 -12.44
CA ASP A 107 10.23 17.11 -11.89
C ASP A 107 11.45 16.37 -11.33
N ASN A 108 11.35 15.07 -11.10
CA ASN A 108 12.50 14.26 -10.70
C ASN A 108 13.31 13.82 -11.93
N HIS A 109 14.46 14.48 -12.14
CA HIS A 109 15.33 14.24 -13.29
C HIS A 109 16.25 13.00 -13.16
N VAL A 110 16.35 12.40 -11.96
CA VAL A 110 17.17 11.19 -11.72
C VAL A 110 16.37 9.95 -12.08
N LEU A 111 15.17 9.86 -11.57
CA LEU A 111 14.19 8.83 -11.89
C LEU A 111 12.80 9.44 -11.73
N PRO A 112 12.03 9.63 -12.82
CA PRO A 112 10.78 10.41 -12.80
C PRO A 112 9.63 9.69 -12.05
N LEU A 113 9.91 9.29 -10.82
CA LEU A 113 9.02 8.56 -9.93
C LEU A 113 8.96 9.24 -8.56
N CYS A 114 7.79 9.19 -7.94
CA CYS A 114 7.56 9.50 -6.54
C CYS A 114 7.12 8.22 -5.81
N MET A 115 7.52 8.10 -4.55
CA MET A 115 7.20 6.97 -3.67
C MET A 115 6.35 7.43 -2.50
N GLN A 116 5.26 6.74 -2.21
CA GLN A 116 4.41 6.98 -1.05
C GLN A 116 4.14 5.68 -0.30
N VAL A 117 4.26 5.71 1.03
CA VAL A 117 3.92 4.58 1.90
C VAL A 117 2.46 4.66 2.32
N VAL A 118 1.76 3.55 2.15
CA VAL A 118 0.44 3.32 2.71
C VAL A 118 0.56 2.23 3.76
N ASN A 119 0.29 2.56 5.02
CA ASN A 119 0.30 1.59 6.10
C ASN A 119 -0.86 0.60 5.90
N ALA A 120 -0.53 -0.66 5.69
CA ALA A 120 -1.46 -1.74 5.42
C ALA A 120 -1.49 -2.79 6.55
N ASN A 121 -1.03 -2.43 7.74
CA ASN A 121 -1.13 -3.31 8.90
C ASN A 121 -2.56 -3.80 9.10
N TYR A 122 -2.75 -5.02 9.57
CA TYR A 122 -4.08 -5.63 9.77
C TYR A 122 -4.93 -4.93 10.84
N ASP A 123 -4.33 -4.14 11.72
CA ASP A 123 -5.05 -3.27 12.65
C ASP A 123 -5.57 -1.99 11.97
N LYS A 124 -5.04 -1.64 10.80
CA LYS A 124 -5.42 -0.47 10.01
C LYS A 124 -6.42 -0.79 8.91
N ILE A 125 -6.31 -1.97 8.29
CA ILE A 125 -7.25 -2.44 7.28
C ILE A 125 -7.41 -3.96 7.41
N ARG A 126 -8.62 -4.41 7.73
CA ARG A 126 -8.95 -5.82 7.93
C ARG A 126 -9.51 -6.43 6.65
N LEU A 127 -9.61 -7.76 6.65
CA LEU A 127 -10.26 -8.47 5.56
C LEU A 127 -11.73 -8.04 5.43
N GLY A 128 -12.16 -7.80 4.20
CA GLY A 128 -13.48 -7.28 3.84
C GLY A 128 -13.60 -5.76 3.92
N GLU A 129 -12.60 -5.03 4.43
CA GLU A 129 -12.60 -3.58 4.50
C GLU A 129 -11.99 -2.95 3.24
N MET A 130 -12.30 -1.66 3.04
CA MET A 130 -11.85 -0.88 1.90
C MET A 130 -11.16 0.40 2.38
N LEU A 131 -9.93 0.62 1.90
CA LEU A 131 -9.19 1.84 2.16
C LEU A 131 -9.22 2.73 0.91
N TRP A 132 -9.80 3.90 1.04
CA TRP A 132 -9.96 4.87 -0.04
C TRP A 132 -8.96 6.00 0.09
N PHE A 133 -8.36 6.41 -1.03
CA PHE A 133 -7.45 7.56 -1.14
C PHE A 133 -7.93 8.52 -2.20
N ASN A 134 -7.99 9.80 -1.85
CA ASN A 134 -8.23 10.89 -2.78
C ASN A 134 -6.89 11.58 -3.12
N LEU A 135 -6.34 11.29 -4.27
CA LEU A 135 -5.08 11.88 -4.77
C LEU A 135 -5.34 13.12 -5.64
N THR A 136 -6.57 13.64 -5.63
CA THR A 136 -6.97 14.83 -6.40
C THR A 136 -7.07 16.07 -5.51
N GLN A 137 -7.23 17.23 -6.16
CA GLN A 137 -7.58 18.49 -5.49
C GLN A 137 -9.11 18.69 -5.34
N LYS A 138 -9.91 17.67 -5.63
CA LYS A 138 -11.37 17.71 -5.58
C LYS A 138 -11.91 17.08 -4.30
N HIS A 139 -13.09 17.51 -3.86
CA HIS A 139 -13.82 16.79 -2.81
C HIS A 139 -14.55 15.60 -3.43
N ILE A 140 -14.42 14.44 -2.81
CA ILE A 140 -15.09 13.21 -3.21
C ILE A 140 -16.06 12.81 -2.12
N ALA A 141 -17.30 12.52 -2.50
CA ALA A 141 -18.34 12.09 -1.55
C ALA A 141 -19.28 11.08 -2.21
N GLY A 142 -19.97 10.29 -1.39
CA GLY A 142 -20.95 9.34 -1.90
C GLY A 142 -21.30 8.23 -0.93
N LYS A 143 -21.73 7.10 -1.48
CA LYS A 143 -22.09 5.90 -0.73
C LYS A 143 -21.35 4.68 -1.27
N VAL A 144 -20.93 3.82 -0.36
CA VAL A 144 -20.32 2.53 -0.64
C VAL A 144 -21.08 1.50 0.19
N GLY A 145 -21.98 0.77 -0.45
CA GLY A 145 -22.98 -0.02 0.26
C GLY A 145 -23.83 0.86 1.20
N LYS A 146 -23.83 0.53 2.49
CA LYS A 146 -24.54 1.29 3.52
C LYS A 146 -23.71 2.43 4.13
N SER A 147 -22.43 2.53 3.80
CA SER A 147 -21.50 3.51 4.38
C SER A 147 -21.43 4.78 3.56
N SER A 148 -21.34 5.93 4.23
CA SER A 148 -21.05 7.21 3.59
C SER A 148 -19.55 7.38 3.41
N LEU A 149 -19.13 7.89 2.26
CA LEU A 149 -17.77 8.25 1.92
C LEU A 149 -17.63 9.77 1.83
N HIS A 150 -16.64 10.33 2.51
CA HIS A 150 -16.26 11.74 2.41
C HIS A 150 -14.73 11.86 2.41
N LEU A 151 -14.16 12.35 1.32
CA LEU A 151 -12.73 12.53 1.15
C LEU A 151 -12.43 13.96 0.74
N VAL A 152 -11.68 14.66 1.56
CA VAL A 152 -11.06 15.94 1.21
C VAL A 152 -9.88 15.72 0.26
N PRO A 153 -9.38 16.75 -0.45
CA PRO A 153 -8.14 16.66 -1.22
C PRO A 153 -6.99 16.06 -0.40
N GLY A 154 -6.31 15.07 -0.97
CA GLY A 154 -5.22 14.35 -0.29
C GLY A 154 -5.64 13.45 0.87
N GLY A 155 -6.93 13.35 1.17
CA GLY A 155 -7.47 12.60 2.29
C GLY A 155 -7.62 11.10 2.01
N SER A 156 -7.82 10.34 3.09
CA SER A 156 -8.15 8.92 3.03
C SER A 156 -9.29 8.57 3.99
N ALA A 157 -10.01 7.49 3.72
CA ALA A 157 -11.04 6.95 4.60
C ALA A 157 -11.06 5.43 4.55
N LEU A 158 -11.26 4.82 5.72
CA LEU A 158 -11.56 3.41 5.84
C LEU A 158 -13.07 3.23 5.80
N ILE A 159 -13.54 2.44 4.84
CA ILE A 159 -14.91 1.93 4.79
C ILE A 159 -14.88 0.53 5.37
N GLY A 160 -15.66 0.29 6.42
CA GLY A 160 -15.88 -1.03 6.96
C GLY A 160 -16.49 -1.96 5.90
N LYS A 161 -16.83 -3.17 6.26
CA LYS A 161 -17.39 -4.14 5.32
C LYS A 161 -18.62 -3.57 4.63
N PRO A 162 -18.59 -3.31 3.30
CA PRO A 162 -19.73 -2.70 2.60
C PRO A 162 -20.95 -3.62 2.52
N ALA A 163 -20.73 -4.93 2.72
CA ALA A 163 -21.75 -5.97 2.80
C ALA A 163 -21.37 -6.97 3.90
N THR A 164 -22.32 -7.80 4.35
CA THR A 164 -22.13 -8.79 5.43
C THR A 164 -21.69 -10.16 4.93
N SER A 165 -21.97 -10.45 3.68
CA SER A 165 -21.71 -11.71 2.98
C SER A 165 -21.07 -11.43 1.62
N PRO A 166 -20.58 -12.47 0.89
CA PRO A 166 -20.19 -12.33 -0.51
C PRO A 166 -21.43 -11.97 -1.34
N GLU A 167 -21.58 -10.69 -1.70
CA GLU A 167 -22.73 -10.15 -2.43
C GLU A 167 -22.39 -8.85 -3.14
N ASP A 168 -23.21 -8.45 -4.09
CA ASP A 168 -23.11 -7.16 -4.75
C ASP A 168 -23.66 -6.06 -3.85
N TYR A 169 -23.03 -4.89 -3.91
CA TYR A 169 -23.46 -3.69 -3.18
C TYR A 169 -23.34 -2.45 -4.07
N PRO A 170 -24.24 -1.45 -3.90
CA PRO A 170 -24.22 -0.23 -4.69
C PRO A 170 -23.05 0.67 -4.32
N VAL A 171 -22.46 1.32 -5.30
CA VAL A 171 -21.43 2.36 -5.17
C VAL A 171 -21.85 3.58 -5.97
N GLU A 172 -22.08 4.69 -5.28
CA GLU A 172 -22.49 5.97 -5.85
C GLU A 172 -21.52 7.04 -5.40
N ILE A 173 -20.64 7.50 -6.27
CA ILE A 173 -19.59 8.48 -5.95
C ILE A 173 -19.75 9.72 -6.81
N TYR A 174 -19.55 10.85 -6.20
CA TYR A 174 -19.61 12.18 -6.78
C TYR A 174 -18.33 12.95 -6.48
N PHE A 175 -18.04 13.95 -7.31
CA PHE A 175 -16.94 14.87 -7.05
C PHE A 175 -17.39 16.32 -7.17
N ARG A 176 -16.66 17.22 -6.51
CA ARG A 176 -16.83 18.66 -6.58
C ARG A 176 -15.46 19.33 -6.68
N VAL A 177 -15.30 20.18 -7.68
CA VAL A 177 -14.10 21.03 -7.81
C VAL A 177 -14.20 22.21 -6.83
N PRO A 178 -13.09 22.74 -6.31
CA PRO A 178 -13.11 23.83 -5.33
C PRO A 178 -13.89 25.07 -5.79
N GLU A 179 -13.78 25.43 -7.07
CA GLU A 179 -14.39 26.63 -7.66
C GLU A 179 -15.83 26.42 -8.09
N ASP A 180 -16.32 25.19 -8.12
CA ASP A 180 -17.67 24.84 -8.56
C ASP A 180 -18.50 24.30 -7.38
N LYS A 181 -19.60 24.99 -7.06
CA LYS A 181 -20.52 24.53 -6.01
C LYS A 181 -21.33 23.29 -6.42
N ARG A 182 -21.34 22.95 -7.70
CA ARG A 182 -22.10 21.81 -8.22
C ARG A 182 -21.38 20.49 -7.94
N THR A 183 -22.17 19.51 -7.64
CA THR A 183 -21.72 18.12 -7.50
C THR A 183 -21.89 17.42 -8.84
N HIS A 184 -20.86 16.70 -9.26
CA HIS A 184 -20.83 15.95 -10.51
C HIS A 184 -20.78 14.45 -10.22
N PRO A 185 -21.54 13.62 -10.96
CA PRO A 185 -21.44 12.18 -10.81
C PRO A 185 -20.07 11.69 -11.28
N LEU A 186 -19.50 10.72 -10.58
CA LEU A 186 -18.23 10.08 -10.92
C LEU A 186 -18.44 8.61 -11.29
N ILE A 187 -19.15 7.88 -10.47
CA ILE A 187 -19.51 6.49 -10.73
C ILE A 187 -20.85 6.15 -10.05
N GLU A 188 -21.65 5.36 -10.74
CA GLU A 188 -22.81 4.65 -10.22
C GLU A 188 -22.72 3.21 -10.73
N SER A 189 -22.55 2.24 -9.83
CA SER A 189 -22.23 0.86 -10.19
C SER A 189 -22.58 -0.10 -9.07
N GLN A 190 -22.55 -1.38 -9.39
CA GLN A 190 -22.58 -2.48 -8.41
C GLN A 190 -21.17 -3.07 -8.30
N TRP A 191 -20.69 -3.20 -7.07
CA TRP A 191 -19.41 -3.82 -6.77
C TRP A 191 -19.63 -5.08 -5.94
N TYR A 192 -18.77 -6.08 -6.15
CA TYR A 192 -18.84 -7.33 -5.40
C TYR A 192 -18.00 -7.27 -4.12
N HIS A 193 -18.57 -7.70 -3.00
CA HIS A 193 -17.87 -7.85 -1.73
C HIS A 193 -17.26 -9.24 -1.59
N ASP A 194 -15.94 -9.33 -1.45
CA ASP A 194 -15.25 -10.56 -1.04
C ASP A 194 -14.67 -10.35 0.37
N PRO A 195 -15.23 -11.00 1.41
CA PRO A 195 -14.77 -10.85 2.79
C PRO A 195 -13.36 -11.40 3.03
N ARG A 196 -12.76 -12.12 2.06
CA ARG A 196 -11.41 -12.69 2.15
C ARG A 196 -10.33 -11.75 1.62
N SER A 197 -10.71 -10.63 1.03
CA SER A 197 -9.77 -9.64 0.48
C SER A 197 -9.86 -8.31 1.21
N ARG A 198 -8.81 -7.52 1.09
CA ARG A 198 -8.80 -6.09 1.41
C ARG A 198 -8.84 -5.33 0.10
N PHE A 199 -9.54 -4.21 0.06
CA PHE A 199 -9.57 -3.37 -1.13
C PHE A 199 -8.87 -2.05 -0.86
N VAL A 200 -8.07 -1.61 -1.82
CA VAL A 200 -7.49 -0.27 -1.82
C VAL A 200 -8.00 0.45 -3.05
N VAL A 201 -8.61 1.61 -2.84
CA VAL A 201 -9.26 2.38 -3.89
C VAL A 201 -8.60 3.75 -4.01
N PHE A 202 -8.19 4.11 -5.20
CA PHE A 202 -7.59 5.41 -5.50
C PHE A 202 -8.51 6.21 -6.40
N VAL A 203 -8.72 7.47 -6.01
CA VAL A 203 -9.33 8.50 -6.86
C VAL A 203 -8.23 9.45 -7.27
N PHE A 204 -7.97 9.59 -8.56
CA PHE A 204 -6.86 10.40 -9.07
C PHE A 204 -7.21 11.07 -10.40
N ASP A 205 -6.50 12.15 -10.71
CA ASP A 205 -6.64 12.84 -11.98
C ASP A 205 -5.82 12.14 -13.08
N GLU A 206 -6.40 11.95 -14.26
CA GLU A 206 -5.73 11.35 -15.41
C GLU A 206 -5.66 12.38 -16.56
N GLY A 207 -4.48 12.91 -16.78
CA GLY A 207 -4.24 13.88 -17.84
C GLY A 207 -5.11 15.14 -17.70
N ARG A 208 -5.70 15.61 -18.82
CA ARG A 208 -6.53 16.82 -18.87
C ARG A 208 -8.02 16.56 -18.63
N ARG A 209 -8.41 15.38 -18.20
CA ARG A 209 -9.83 15.06 -17.94
C ARG A 209 -10.35 15.85 -16.75
N ARG A 210 -11.56 16.40 -16.89
CA ARG A 210 -12.22 17.11 -15.79
C ARG A 210 -12.64 16.16 -14.66
N ALA A 211 -13.17 14.99 -15.02
CA ALA A 211 -13.58 13.99 -14.06
C ALA A 211 -12.38 13.14 -13.60
N PRO A 212 -12.22 12.90 -12.30
CA PRO A 212 -11.21 11.98 -11.79
C PRO A 212 -11.49 10.54 -12.27
N ARG A 213 -10.51 9.68 -12.08
CA ARG A 213 -10.64 8.24 -12.29
C ARG A 213 -10.65 7.52 -10.97
N ILE A 214 -11.40 6.41 -10.89
CA ILE A 214 -11.38 5.48 -9.77
C ILE A 214 -10.71 4.19 -10.22
N MET A 215 -9.76 3.69 -9.42
CA MET A 215 -9.20 2.34 -9.58
C MET A 215 -9.21 1.63 -8.23
N SER A 216 -9.69 0.38 -8.23
CA SER A 216 -9.71 -0.47 -7.06
C SER A 216 -8.78 -1.67 -7.26
N PHE A 217 -8.07 -2.06 -6.20
CA PHE A 217 -7.13 -3.15 -6.18
C PHE A 217 -7.45 -4.08 -5.02
N SER A 218 -7.62 -5.36 -5.33
CA SER A 218 -7.84 -6.41 -4.33
C SER A 218 -6.52 -6.95 -3.80
N ASP A 219 -6.42 -7.08 -2.48
CA ASP A 219 -5.31 -7.72 -1.81
C ASP A 219 -5.79 -8.97 -1.07
N PHE A 220 -5.50 -10.13 -1.64
CA PHE A 220 -5.90 -11.45 -1.15
C PHE A 220 -4.87 -12.09 -0.21
N ARG A 221 -4.00 -11.30 0.41
CA ARG A 221 -3.05 -11.87 1.35
C ARG A 221 -3.77 -12.55 2.50
N ILE A 222 -3.54 -13.85 2.63
CA ILE A 222 -3.93 -14.60 3.83
C ILE A 222 -2.92 -14.23 4.91
N PRO A 223 -3.37 -13.79 6.11
CA PRO A 223 -2.46 -13.65 7.26
C PRO A 223 -1.74 -14.98 7.48
N GLU A 224 -0.43 -14.94 7.69
CA GLU A 224 0.26 -16.15 8.17
C GLU A 224 -0.45 -16.58 9.46
N GLU A 225 -1.10 -17.74 9.42
CA GLU A 225 -1.68 -18.33 10.61
C GLU A 225 -0.56 -18.46 11.65
N LYS A 226 -0.77 -17.89 12.84
CA LYS A 226 0.07 -18.24 13.98
C LYS A 226 -0.02 -19.74 14.11
N LYS A 227 1.09 -20.44 13.81
CA LYS A 227 1.17 -21.85 14.17
C LYS A 227 0.83 -21.94 15.64
N PRO A 228 -0.14 -22.79 16.03
CA PRO A 228 -0.38 -23.04 17.44
C PRO A 228 0.91 -23.60 18.04
N ASP A 229 1.29 -23.06 19.20
CA ASP A 229 2.42 -23.48 20.02
C ASP A 229 2.25 -24.93 20.47
#